data_35ae458b1c20d62da0658b48e63882ef
#
_entry.id   35ae458b1c20d62da0658b48e63882ef
#
_cell.length_a   1.000
_cell.length_b   1.000
_cell.length_c   1.000
_cell.angle_alpha   90.00
_cell.angle_beta   90.00
_cell.angle_gamma   90.00
#
_symmetry.space_group_name_H-M   'P 1'
#
loop_
_entity.id
_entity.type
_entity.pdbx_description
1 polymer ?
#
loop_
_entity_poly.entity_id
_entity_poly.type
_entity_poly.pdbx_seq_one_letter_code
_entity_poly.pdbx_strand_id
1 'polypeptide(L)'
;MGNKSKNKDYLVQGTILVAASFIARIIGMVYRIPLKNILGTEGIGYYSTANELYNIILMVSSFSIPLAVSRMVSERLHAGEQKNAYRVFKCAMRFAIAVGAAMSIVTFLFAGVITKYAMKAENASYALRVLAPAIFLFAITGVFRGFFQGRSTMVPTAASQVIEQVVNAIVSLAAAFVFVGYGTKLGEKKGNDSLGAAYGAAGGTLGTVISIAVALIFLIAVYMAYRGRMNRQLRRDVTTEQESDRKIYKILIWTLVPIVLSTVIYNIGTVLDQGVFNAILAGQGYTEKQYVTIWGVYSGEFRVLMNVPLSIASCLAPSVVPSLAAVMSDNDTKEASIKVRDTIRYTMILTIPCAVGFLALSSPIMQLIFSDSTELASGIMQTGSLLIVLLGLSTLTTGILLGLGRMKEPMIHSAIALVLHLILLAILMTVFKLNIYGVLYSNIFFGLIMCILNAISIKKYLRYRQELVRTFIIPLVSSGIMGLAAYGVYNLCHLAVGNAISCLAAILVAIVVYGVVLIKLRGITERELYAIPKGAILVGVLKKCRLL
;
A
#
# COMPACT_ATOMS: atom_id res chain seq x y z
N MET A 1 -15.64 -6.94 -36.67
CA MET A 1 -15.33 -7.99 -35.66
C MET A 1 -13.99 -7.78 -34.95
N GLY A 2 -12.98 -7.12 -35.51
CA GLY A 2 -11.64 -6.96 -34.92
C GLY A 2 -11.54 -6.08 -33.64
N ASN A 3 -12.46 -5.14 -33.44
CA ASN A 3 -12.37 -4.20 -32.29
C ASN A 3 -12.91 -4.78 -30.97
N LYS A 4 -13.90 -5.67 -31.02
CA LYS A 4 -14.44 -6.38 -29.83
C LYS A 4 -13.45 -7.42 -29.27
N SER A 5 -12.66 -8.08 -30.12
CA SER A 5 -11.63 -9.04 -29.69
C SER A 5 -10.45 -8.33 -29.00
N LYS A 6 -9.96 -7.21 -29.56
CA LYS A 6 -8.87 -6.43 -28.95
C LYS A 6 -9.24 -5.83 -27.59
N ASN A 7 -10.48 -5.34 -27.43
CA ASN A 7 -10.97 -4.84 -26.13
C ASN A 7 -11.09 -5.96 -25.08
N LYS A 8 -11.48 -7.17 -25.48
CA LYS A 8 -11.56 -8.32 -24.59
C LYS A 8 -10.18 -8.77 -24.12
N ASP A 9 -9.19 -8.80 -25.00
CA ASP A 9 -7.81 -9.14 -24.65
C ASP A 9 -7.17 -8.10 -23.72
N TYR A 10 -7.43 -6.81 -23.92
CA TYR A 10 -6.94 -5.74 -23.04
C TYR A 10 -7.53 -5.83 -21.64
N LEU A 11 -8.83 -6.09 -21.51
CA LEU A 11 -9.51 -6.28 -20.22
C LEU A 11 -8.95 -7.50 -19.47
N VAL A 12 -8.75 -8.62 -20.17
CA VAL A 12 -8.15 -9.83 -19.57
C VAL A 12 -6.74 -9.56 -19.08
N GLN A 13 -5.92 -8.87 -19.86
CA GLN A 13 -4.54 -8.53 -19.47
C GLN A 13 -4.50 -7.59 -18.26
N GLY A 14 -5.40 -6.58 -18.21
CA GLY A 14 -5.55 -5.71 -17.06
C GLY A 14 -5.95 -6.45 -15.79
N THR A 15 -6.90 -7.40 -15.91
CA THR A 15 -7.34 -8.24 -14.79
C THR A 15 -6.20 -9.12 -14.25
N ILE A 16 -5.36 -9.70 -15.13
CA ILE A 16 -4.19 -10.48 -14.73
C ILE A 16 -3.22 -9.64 -13.90
N LEU A 17 -2.95 -8.40 -14.33
CA LEU A 17 -2.05 -7.52 -13.58
C LEU A 17 -2.61 -7.14 -12.21
N VAL A 18 -3.90 -6.84 -12.12
CA VAL A 18 -4.58 -6.52 -10.84
C VAL A 18 -4.55 -7.73 -9.90
N ALA A 19 -4.88 -8.93 -10.40
CA ALA A 19 -4.83 -10.16 -9.61
C ALA A 19 -3.42 -10.46 -9.10
N ALA A 20 -2.40 -10.37 -9.96
CA ALA A 20 -1.01 -10.56 -9.58
C ALA A 20 -0.54 -9.53 -8.55
N SER A 21 -0.91 -8.26 -8.72
CA SER A 21 -0.59 -7.19 -7.75
C SER A 21 -1.26 -7.45 -6.39
N PHE A 22 -2.49 -7.99 -6.38
CA PHE A 22 -3.19 -8.36 -5.15
C PHE A 22 -2.50 -9.53 -4.44
N ILE A 23 -2.16 -10.60 -5.18
CA ILE A 23 -1.41 -11.74 -4.66
C ILE A 23 -0.06 -11.28 -4.09
N ALA A 24 0.67 -10.43 -4.83
CA ALA A 24 1.94 -9.88 -4.40
C ALA A 24 1.81 -9.10 -3.08
N ARG A 25 0.73 -8.31 -2.91
CA ARG A 25 0.46 -7.60 -1.65
C ARG A 25 0.17 -8.54 -0.49
N ILE A 26 -0.58 -9.61 -0.71
CA ILE A 26 -0.86 -10.62 0.33
C ILE A 26 0.45 -11.28 0.77
N ILE A 27 1.28 -11.75 -0.16
CA ILE A 27 2.58 -12.33 0.15
C ILE A 27 3.43 -11.32 0.93
N GLY A 28 3.46 -10.05 0.47
CA GLY A 28 4.20 -8.96 1.10
C GLY A 28 3.73 -8.59 2.52
N MET A 29 2.49 -8.91 2.88
CA MET A 29 1.98 -8.74 4.25
C MET A 29 2.26 -9.97 5.12
N VAL A 30 2.02 -11.15 4.58
CA VAL A 30 2.12 -12.43 5.33
C VAL A 30 3.55 -12.69 5.81
N TYR A 31 4.57 -12.47 4.96
CA TYR A 31 5.95 -12.74 5.37
C TYR A 31 6.47 -11.78 6.46
N ARG A 32 5.86 -10.61 6.64
CA ARG A 32 6.25 -9.66 7.69
C ARG A 32 5.97 -10.19 9.10
N ILE A 33 5.00 -11.10 9.22
CA ILE A 33 4.66 -11.74 10.50
C ILE A 33 5.86 -12.57 11.02
N PRO A 34 6.34 -13.60 10.33
CA PRO A 34 7.53 -14.33 10.76
C PRO A 34 8.79 -13.46 10.78
N LEU A 35 8.90 -12.45 9.90
CA LEU A 35 10.03 -11.53 9.92
C LEU A 35 10.10 -10.76 11.24
N LYS A 36 8.96 -10.24 11.76
CA LYS A 36 8.92 -9.58 13.08
C LYS A 36 9.35 -10.50 14.20
N ASN A 37 8.93 -11.77 14.15
CA ASN A 37 9.31 -12.74 15.18
C ASN A 37 10.82 -13.04 15.18
N ILE A 38 11.47 -12.99 14.01
CA ILE A 38 12.93 -13.16 13.87
C ILE A 38 13.66 -11.90 14.34
N LEU A 39 13.22 -10.71 13.91
CA LEU A 39 13.90 -9.45 14.17
C LEU A 39 13.68 -8.91 15.58
N GLY A 40 12.59 -9.31 16.21
CA GLY A 40 12.08 -8.64 17.42
C GLY A 40 11.51 -7.25 17.11
N THR A 41 10.96 -6.60 18.14
CA THR A 41 10.27 -5.30 17.99
C THR A 41 11.23 -4.16 17.65
N GLU A 42 12.44 -4.18 18.22
CA GLU A 42 13.50 -3.21 17.89
C GLU A 42 13.98 -3.36 16.45
N GLY A 43 14.27 -4.60 16.02
CA GLY A 43 14.77 -4.87 14.66
C GLY A 43 13.74 -4.54 13.58
N ILE A 44 12.45 -4.80 13.82
CA ILE A 44 11.40 -4.41 12.89
C ILE A 44 11.23 -2.88 12.85
N GLY A 45 11.55 -2.16 13.93
CA GLY A 45 11.61 -0.71 13.96
C GLY A 45 12.69 -0.17 13.02
N TYR A 46 13.93 -0.68 13.11
CA TYR A 46 15.01 -0.31 12.16
C TYR A 46 14.69 -0.70 10.72
N TYR A 47 14.14 -1.88 10.53
CA TYR A 47 13.68 -2.35 9.22
C TYR A 47 12.63 -1.40 8.61
N SER A 48 11.61 -1.01 9.39
CA SER A 48 10.55 -0.11 8.94
C SER A 48 11.09 1.28 8.62
N THR A 49 11.97 1.83 9.47
CA THR A 49 12.64 3.12 9.25
C THR A 49 13.37 3.14 7.91
N ALA A 50 14.19 2.12 7.66
CA ALA A 50 14.94 2.03 6.41
C ALA A 50 14.03 1.88 5.20
N ASN A 51 12.96 1.08 5.30
CA ASN A 51 11.99 0.90 4.21
C ASN A 51 11.17 2.18 3.92
N GLU A 52 10.80 2.95 4.93
CA GLU A 52 10.08 4.21 4.73
C GLU A 52 10.93 5.23 4.00
N LEU A 53 12.19 5.38 4.40
CA LEU A 53 13.17 6.23 3.69
C LEU A 53 13.40 5.73 2.26
N TYR A 54 13.64 4.43 2.10
CA TYR A 54 13.82 3.80 0.79
C TYR A 54 12.62 4.06 -0.13
N ASN A 55 11.39 3.91 0.36
CA ASN A 55 10.17 4.12 -0.43
C ASN A 55 10.05 5.57 -0.92
N ILE A 56 10.37 6.57 -0.10
CA ILE A 56 10.35 7.98 -0.53
C ILE A 56 11.43 8.23 -1.60
N ILE A 57 12.65 7.74 -1.38
CA ILE A 57 13.72 7.87 -2.35
C ILE A 57 13.36 7.18 -3.67
N LEU A 58 12.73 6.00 -3.58
CA LEU A 58 12.25 5.26 -4.74
C LEU A 58 11.16 6.01 -5.51
N MET A 59 10.20 6.65 -4.80
CA MET A 59 9.15 7.46 -5.40
C MET A 59 9.73 8.64 -6.18
N VAL A 60 10.74 9.30 -5.62
CA VAL A 60 11.44 10.41 -6.27
C VAL A 60 12.22 9.94 -7.51
N SER A 61 12.88 8.80 -7.44
CA SER A 61 13.84 8.36 -8.46
C SER A 61 13.23 7.50 -9.57
N SER A 62 12.32 6.58 -9.23
CA SER A 62 12.07 5.45 -10.13
C SER A 62 10.62 4.97 -10.22
N PHE A 63 9.79 5.25 -9.21
CA PHE A 63 8.45 4.68 -9.08
C PHE A 63 7.52 5.00 -10.27
N SER A 64 7.65 6.19 -10.84
CA SER A 64 6.80 6.66 -11.93
C SER A 64 7.31 6.28 -13.33
N ILE A 65 8.53 5.71 -13.43
CA ILE A 65 9.13 5.32 -14.71
C ILE A 65 8.25 4.34 -15.51
N PRO A 66 7.69 3.26 -14.93
CA PRO A 66 6.85 2.32 -15.67
C PRO A 66 5.66 3.00 -16.34
N LEU A 67 5.00 3.92 -15.65
CA LEU A 67 3.82 4.63 -16.17
C LEU A 67 4.18 5.56 -17.32
N ALA A 68 5.25 6.35 -17.18
CA ALA A 68 5.70 7.28 -18.23
C ALA A 68 6.16 6.52 -19.47
N VAL A 69 6.97 5.47 -19.30
CA VAL A 69 7.46 4.64 -20.42
C VAL A 69 6.31 3.92 -21.11
N SER A 70 5.39 3.34 -20.36
CA SER A 70 4.21 2.65 -20.90
C SER A 70 3.37 3.59 -21.77
N ARG A 71 3.08 4.80 -21.28
CA ARG A 71 2.33 5.80 -22.02
C ARG A 71 3.05 6.18 -23.31
N MET A 72 4.33 6.58 -23.22
CA MET A 72 5.11 7.04 -24.37
C MET A 72 5.31 5.96 -25.43
N VAL A 73 5.51 4.70 -25.01
CA VAL A 73 5.62 3.56 -25.93
C VAL A 73 4.28 3.26 -26.59
N SER A 74 3.19 3.24 -25.83
CA SER A 74 1.84 2.98 -26.34
C SER A 74 1.41 4.02 -27.38
N GLU A 75 1.63 5.31 -27.12
CA GLU A 75 1.30 6.40 -28.05
C GLU A 75 1.98 6.19 -29.42
N ARG A 76 3.26 5.83 -29.43
CA ARG A 76 4.02 5.62 -30.67
C ARG A 76 3.63 4.34 -31.39
N LEU A 77 3.34 3.29 -30.66
CA LEU A 77 2.86 2.04 -31.25
C LEU A 77 1.48 2.20 -31.89
N HIS A 78 0.60 3.02 -31.32
CA HIS A 78 -0.70 3.34 -31.93
C HIS A 78 -0.54 4.17 -33.20
N ALA A 79 0.47 5.04 -33.26
CA ALA A 79 0.85 5.77 -34.48
C ALA A 79 1.57 4.90 -35.53
N GLY A 80 1.85 3.62 -35.23
CA GLY A 80 2.59 2.71 -36.11
C GLY A 80 4.12 2.85 -36.04
N GLU A 81 4.63 3.73 -35.18
CA GLU A 81 6.05 4.13 -35.09
C GLU A 81 6.87 3.19 -34.19
N GLN A 82 7.17 1.98 -34.65
CA GLN A 82 7.92 0.98 -33.88
C GLN A 82 9.35 1.43 -33.54
N LYS A 83 10.02 2.13 -34.47
CA LYS A 83 11.37 2.66 -34.26
C LYS A 83 11.41 3.72 -33.17
N ASN A 84 10.43 4.64 -33.14
CA ASN A 84 10.33 5.68 -32.14
C ASN A 84 9.95 5.07 -30.76
N ALA A 85 9.05 4.09 -30.70
CA ALA A 85 8.75 3.35 -29.48
C ALA A 85 10.00 2.66 -28.88
N TYR A 86 10.84 2.07 -29.73
CA TYR A 86 12.10 1.46 -29.30
C TYR A 86 13.15 2.51 -28.87
N ARG A 87 13.18 3.69 -29.51
CA ARG A 87 14.02 4.81 -29.05
C ARG A 87 13.61 5.29 -27.66
N VAL A 88 12.30 5.40 -27.38
CA VAL A 88 11.80 5.72 -26.04
C VAL A 88 12.35 4.72 -25.02
N PHE A 89 12.27 3.42 -25.31
CA PHE A 89 12.83 2.39 -24.42
C PHE A 89 14.33 2.61 -24.16
N LYS A 90 15.13 2.88 -25.19
CA LYS A 90 16.58 3.13 -25.04
C LYS A 90 16.88 4.40 -24.24
N CYS A 91 16.17 5.51 -24.52
CA CYS A 91 16.35 6.76 -23.78
C CYS A 91 15.94 6.62 -22.32
N ALA A 92 14.79 5.97 -22.06
CA ALA A 92 14.33 5.69 -20.71
C ALA A 92 15.30 4.77 -19.95
N MET A 93 15.91 3.80 -20.64
CA MET A 93 16.92 2.92 -20.04
C MET A 93 18.18 3.70 -19.62
N ARG A 94 18.71 4.57 -20.49
CA ARG A 94 19.86 5.43 -20.15
C ARG A 94 19.51 6.37 -18.99
N PHE A 95 18.31 6.96 -19.01
CA PHE A 95 17.82 7.81 -17.92
C PHE A 95 17.73 7.04 -16.60
N ALA A 96 17.11 5.86 -16.62
CA ALA A 96 16.95 5.01 -15.42
C ALA A 96 18.29 4.55 -14.84
N ILE A 97 19.27 4.21 -15.71
CA ILE A 97 20.62 3.87 -15.28
C ILE A 97 21.29 5.07 -14.62
N ALA A 98 21.24 6.25 -15.25
CA ALA A 98 21.89 7.45 -14.72
C ALA A 98 21.25 7.90 -13.38
N VAL A 99 19.93 8.09 -13.35
CA VAL A 99 19.22 8.56 -12.16
C VAL A 99 19.23 7.49 -11.07
N GLY A 100 18.98 6.22 -11.41
CA GLY A 100 18.99 5.11 -10.48
C GLY A 100 20.37 4.90 -9.84
N ALA A 101 21.46 4.96 -10.62
CA ALA A 101 22.82 4.87 -10.10
C ALA A 101 23.17 6.07 -9.20
N ALA A 102 22.86 7.29 -9.63
CA ALA A 102 23.12 8.49 -8.85
C ALA A 102 22.39 8.43 -7.50
N MET A 103 21.10 8.11 -7.50
CA MET A 103 20.31 8.02 -6.27
C MET A 103 20.73 6.86 -5.37
N SER A 104 21.12 5.71 -5.96
CA SER A 104 21.67 4.57 -5.22
C SER A 104 22.98 4.95 -4.51
N ILE A 105 23.92 5.58 -5.23
CA ILE A 105 25.21 6.03 -4.65
C ILE A 105 24.98 7.08 -3.56
N VAL A 106 24.14 8.08 -3.81
CA VAL A 106 23.81 9.11 -2.82
C VAL A 106 23.20 8.48 -1.57
N THR A 107 22.24 7.58 -1.74
CA THR A 107 21.62 6.89 -0.60
C THR A 107 22.62 6.06 0.18
N PHE A 108 23.51 5.31 -0.49
CA PHE A 108 24.53 4.51 0.17
C PHE A 108 25.52 5.35 0.98
N LEU A 109 26.02 6.44 0.39
CA LEU A 109 26.99 7.32 1.04
C LEU A 109 26.37 8.10 2.19
N PHE A 110 25.17 8.63 2.01
CA PHE A 110 24.50 9.48 2.98
C PHE A 110 23.53 8.73 3.91
N ALA A 111 23.43 7.39 3.83
CA ALA A 111 22.55 6.60 4.68
C ALA A 111 22.72 6.92 6.17
N GLY A 112 23.96 6.98 6.68
CA GLY A 112 24.24 7.30 8.08
C GLY A 112 23.82 8.74 8.47
N VAL A 113 24.01 9.69 7.57
CA VAL A 113 23.62 11.09 7.79
C VAL A 113 22.08 11.20 7.83
N ILE A 114 21.41 10.60 6.85
CA ILE A 114 19.95 10.63 6.75
C ILE A 114 19.31 9.98 7.98
N THR A 115 19.73 8.77 8.35
CA THR A 115 19.15 8.05 9.50
C THR A 115 19.45 8.71 10.82
N LYS A 116 20.65 9.27 11.01
CA LYS A 116 21.04 9.97 12.24
C LYS A 116 20.34 11.30 12.42
N TYR A 117 20.32 12.15 11.40
CA TYR A 117 19.82 13.51 11.54
C TYR A 117 18.32 13.63 11.24
N ALA A 118 17.81 12.96 10.22
CA ALA A 118 16.39 13.05 9.87
C ALA A 118 15.51 12.09 10.70
N MET A 119 16.02 10.88 11.03
CA MET A 119 15.23 9.87 11.75
C MET A 119 15.67 9.66 13.19
N LYS A 120 16.78 10.23 13.63
CA LYS A 120 17.38 9.96 14.95
C LYS A 120 17.55 8.46 15.25
N ALA A 121 17.71 7.63 14.21
CA ALA A 121 17.82 6.17 14.28
C ALA A 121 19.09 5.73 13.54
N GLU A 122 20.26 5.92 14.19
CA GLU A 122 21.56 5.71 13.55
C GLU A 122 21.75 4.26 13.09
N ASN A 123 21.28 3.28 13.87
CA ASN A 123 21.36 1.85 13.56
C ASN A 123 20.53 1.43 12.34
N ALA A 124 19.52 2.20 11.94
CA ALA A 124 18.78 1.95 10.69
C ALA A 124 19.64 2.16 9.42
N SER A 125 20.80 2.81 9.54
CA SER A 125 21.74 3.04 8.45
C SER A 125 22.24 1.74 7.80
N TYR A 126 22.44 0.68 8.57
CA TYR A 126 22.84 -0.62 8.04
C TYR A 126 21.83 -1.17 7.04
N ALA A 127 20.54 -1.14 7.40
CA ALA A 127 19.45 -1.59 6.53
C ALA A 127 19.26 -0.67 5.30
N LEU A 128 19.39 0.66 5.47
CA LEU A 128 19.28 1.62 4.37
C LEU A 128 20.43 1.49 3.36
N ARG A 129 21.67 1.23 3.81
CA ARG A 129 22.81 0.95 2.92
C ARG A 129 22.60 -0.32 2.10
N VAL A 130 22.04 -1.37 2.71
CA VAL A 130 21.69 -2.59 1.99
C VAL A 130 20.61 -2.32 0.95
N LEU A 131 19.62 -1.47 1.22
CA LEU A 131 18.56 -1.12 0.27
C LEU A 131 19.02 -0.22 -0.87
N ALA A 132 20.14 0.52 -0.72
CA ALA A 132 20.56 1.48 -1.73
C ALA A 132 20.72 0.88 -3.14
N PRO A 133 21.34 -0.29 -3.37
CA PRO A 133 21.42 -0.94 -4.68
C PRO A 133 20.05 -1.29 -5.29
N ALA A 134 19.03 -1.51 -4.45
CA ALA A 134 17.68 -1.83 -4.92
C ALA A 134 17.07 -0.67 -5.71
N ILE A 135 17.43 0.59 -5.41
CA ILE A 135 16.96 1.78 -6.13
C ILE A 135 17.41 1.71 -7.60
N PHE A 136 18.66 1.38 -7.84
CA PHE A 136 19.23 1.20 -9.17
C PHE A 136 18.55 0.07 -9.94
N LEU A 137 18.43 -1.10 -9.31
CA LEU A 137 17.81 -2.28 -9.93
C LEU A 137 16.32 -2.03 -10.23
N PHE A 138 15.61 -1.35 -9.33
CA PHE A 138 14.20 -1.03 -9.52
C PHE A 138 13.97 -0.06 -10.66
N ALA A 139 14.85 0.94 -10.84
CA ALA A 139 14.76 1.87 -11.96
C ALA A 139 14.82 1.15 -13.31
N ILE A 140 15.76 0.21 -13.47
CA ILE A 140 15.91 -0.60 -14.69
C ILE A 140 14.69 -1.52 -14.87
N THR A 141 14.27 -2.21 -13.80
CA THR A 141 13.07 -3.06 -13.78
C THR A 141 11.83 -2.29 -14.22
N GLY A 142 11.70 -1.03 -13.77
CA GLY A 142 10.62 -0.13 -14.12
C GLY A 142 10.53 0.17 -15.62
N VAL A 143 11.66 0.33 -16.29
CA VAL A 143 11.71 0.54 -17.75
C VAL A 143 11.22 -0.70 -18.50
N PHE A 144 11.68 -1.90 -18.12
CA PHE A 144 11.20 -3.15 -18.73
C PHE A 144 9.70 -3.35 -18.53
N ARG A 145 9.21 -3.15 -17.29
CA ARG A 145 7.77 -3.23 -16.99
C ARG A 145 6.97 -2.24 -17.84
N GLY A 146 7.40 -0.98 -17.89
CA GLY A 146 6.76 0.06 -18.70
C GLY A 146 6.76 -0.27 -20.19
N PHE A 147 7.86 -0.82 -20.71
CA PHE A 147 7.96 -1.25 -22.10
C PHE A 147 6.97 -2.36 -22.45
N PHE A 148 6.86 -3.41 -21.63
CA PHE A 148 5.90 -4.49 -21.85
C PHE A 148 4.45 -4.00 -21.71
N GLN A 149 4.15 -3.18 -20.70
CA GLN A 149 2.83 -2.58 -20.52
C GLN A 149 2.43 -1.70 -21.72
N GLY A 150 3.36 -0.87 -22.22
CA GLY A 150 3.13 -0.02 -23.40
C GLY A 150 2.87 -0.83 -24.68
N ARG A 151 3.31 -2.08 -24.72
CA ARG A 151 2.98 -3.04 -25.79
C ARG A 151 1.71 -3.85 -25.53
N SER A 152 0.91 -3.44 -24.55
CA SER A 152 -0.31 -4.15 -24.13
C SER A 152 -0.07 -5.59 -23.68
N THR A 153 1.13 -5.91 -23.19
CA THR A 153 1.50 -7.23 -22.66
C THR A 153 1.76 -7.12 -21.16
N MET A 154 0.74 -7.45 -20.35
CA MET A 154 0.81 -7.28 -18.89
C MET A 154 1.42 -8.48 -18.16
N VAL A 155 1.42 -9.66 -18.78
CA VAL A 155 1.87 -10.92 -18.18
C VAL A 155 3.32 -10.86 -17.65
N PRO A 156 4.32 -10.33 -18.39
CA PRO A 156 5.68 -10.25 -17.87
C PRO A 156 5.79 -9.37 -16.61
N THR A 157 5.04 -8.26 -16.58
CA THR A 157 4.98 -7.39 -15.41
C THR A 157 4.35 -8.10 -14.22
N ALA A 158 3.20 -8.76 -14.44
CA ALA A 158 2.48 -9.50 -13.42
C ALA A 158 3.34 -10.63 -12.82
N ALA A 159 3.96 -11.45 -13.67
CA ALA A 159 4.84 -12.54 -13.25
C ALA A 159 6.05 -12.01 -12.47
N SER A 160 6.69 -10.92 -12.96
CA SER A 160 7.84 -10.32 -12.27
C SER A 160 7.49 -9.81 -10.87
N GLN A 161 6.29 -9.29 -10.63
CA GLN A 161 5.83 -8.83 -9.32
C GLN A 161 5.62 -9.99 -8.35
N VAL A 162 5.03 -11.09 -8.81
CA VAL A 162 4.84 -12.28 -7.97
C VAL A 162 6.18 -12.93 -7.63
N ILE A 163 7.07 -13.10 -8.61
CA ILE A 163 8.42 -13.64 -8.40
C ILE A 163 9.17 -12.78 -7.38
N GLU A 164 9.13 -11.45 -7.53
CA GLU A 164 9.75 -10.50 -6.61
C GLU A 164 9.26 -10.72 -5.17
N GLN A 165 7.96 -10.85 -4.95
CA GLN A 165 7.44 -11.02 -3.59
C GLN A 165 7.73 -12.39 -2.99
N VAL A 166 7.69 -13.46 -3.78
CA VAL A 166 8.05 -14.82 -3.31
C VAL A 166 9.52 -14.86 -2.92
N VAL A 167 10.40 -14.38 -3.79
CA VAL A 167 11.84 -14.34 -3.51
C VAL A 167 12.16 -13.44 -2.32
N ASN A 168 11.49 -12.26 -2.24
CA ASN A 168 11.64 -11.36 -1.10
C ASN A 168 11.27 -12.05 0.21
N ALA A 169 10.13 -12.74 0.26
CA ALA A 169 9.69 -13.45 1.46
C ALA A 169 10.73 -14.49 1.92
N ILE A 170 11.20 -15.33 1.00
CA ILE A 170 12.15 -16.40 1.32
C ILE A 170 13.50 -15.83 1.76
N VAL A 171 14.05 -14.91 0.97
CA VAL A 171 15.40 -14.38 1.22
C VAL A 171 15.42 -13.46 2.43
N SER A 172 14.38 -12.63 2.64
CA SER A 172 14.30 -11.76 3.82
C SER A 172 14.30 -12.56 5.11
N LEU A 173 13.52 -13.65 5.18
CA LEU A 173 13.46 -14.49 6.38
C LEU A 173 14.78 -15.21 6.63
N ALA A 174 15.36 -15.82 5.60
CA ALA A 174 16.63 -16.53 5.72
C ALA A 174 17.78 -15.59 6.09
N ALA A 175 17.91 -14.45 5.40
CA ALA A 175 18.96 -13.50 5.66
C ALA A 175 18.79 -12.81 7.03
N ALA A 176 17.57 -12.44 7.42
CA ALA A 176 17.31 -11.89 8.74
C ALA A 176 17.78 -12.83 9.85
N PHE A 177 17.42 -14.12 9.76
CA PHE A 177 17.83 -15.12 10.75
C PHE A 177 19.36 -15.21 10.91
N VAL A 178 20.07 -15.29 9.78
CA VAL A 178 21.56 -15.37 9.79
C VAL A 178 22.18 -14.08 10.34
N PHE A 179 21.67 -12.92 9.89
CA PHE A 179 22.25 -11.63 10.26
C PHE A 179 21.96 -11.22 11.70
N VAL A 180 20.82 -11.62 12.28
CA VAL A 180 20.56 -11.45 13.72
C VAL A 180 21.64 -12.17 14.52
N GLY A 181 21.89 -13.46 14.23
CA GLY A 181 22.91 -14.22 14.96
C GLY A 181 24.33 -13.64 14.82
N TYR A 182 24.69 -13.15 13.61
CA TYR A 182 25.96 -12.47 13.39
C TYR A 182 26.04 -11.14 14.16
N GLY A 183 25.00 -10.32 14.08
CA GLY A 183 24.92 -9.03 14.75
C GLY A 183 24.96 -9.13 16.27
N THR A 184 24.31 -10.15 16.85
CA THR A 184 24.36 -10.41 18.30
C THR A 184 25.77 -10.72 18.77
N LYS A 185 26.48 -11.64 18.09
CA LYS A 185 27.89 -11.96 18.40
C LYS A 185 28.81 -10.73 18.28
N LEU A 186 28.54 -9.86 17.31
CA LEU A 186 29.29 -8.63 17.12
C LEU A 186 28.96 -7.61 18.22
N GLY A 187 27.71 -7.56 18.66
CA GLY A 187 27.21 -6.72 19.74
C GLY A 187 27.85 -7.06 21.07
N GLU A 188 27.92 -8.35 21.42
CA GLU A 188 28.64 -8.85 22.61
C GLU A 188 30.11 -8.41 22.64
N LYS A 189 30.78 -8.44 21.48
CA LYS A 189 32.19 -7.99 21.38
C LYS A 189 32.37 -6.49 21.50
N LYS A 190 31.37 -5.70 21.08
CA LYS A 190 31.43 -4.22 21.04
C LYS A 190 30.69 -3.54 22.20
N GLY A 191 30.03 -4.30 23.07
CA GLY A 191 29.20 -3.75 24.15
C GLY A 191 27.97 -2.98 23.65
N ASN A 192 27.39 -3.39 22.52
CA ASN A 192 26.22 -2.75 21.93
C ASN A 192 25.15 -3.79 21.58
N ASP A 193 24.15 -3.93 22.44
CA ASP A 193 23.09 -4.92 22.33
C ASP A 193 22.17 -4.71 21.11
N SER A 194 22.07 -3.47 20.60
CA SER A 194 21.22 -3.14 19.45
C SER A 194 21.79 -3.61 18.10
N LEU A 195 23.06 -4.07 18.05
CA LEU A 195 23.66 -4.54 16.79
C LEU A 195 23.00 -5.80 16.24
N GLY A 196 22.47 -6.68 17.10
CA GLY A 196 21.69 -7.84 16.66
C GLY A 196 20.45 -7.42 15.88
N ALA A 197 19.70 -6.47 16.39
CA ALA A 197 18.51 -5.89 15.76
C ALA A 197 18.85 -5.12 14.47
N ALA A 198 19.93 -4.33 14.47
CA ALA A 198 20.36 -3.54 13.32
C ALA A 198 20.83 -4.39 12.13
N TYR A 199 21.67 -5.40 12.40
CA TYR A 199 22.12 -6.35 11.37
C TYR A 199 20.97 -7.25 10.90
N GLY A 200 20.08 -7.68 11.81
CA GLY A 200 18.87 -8.39 11.45
C GLY A 200 18.01 -7.61 10.47
N ALA A 201 17.77 -6.31 10.74
CA ALA A 201 17.08 -5.42 9.83
C ALA A 201 17.77 -5.31 8.46
N ALA A 202 19.11 -5.23 8.44
CA ALA A 202 19.89 -5.25 7.20
C ALA A 202 19.71 -6.57 6.43
N GLY A 203 19.71 -7.71 7.12
CA GLY A 203 19.40 -9.01 6.54
C GLY A 203 17.99 -9.07 5.95
N GLY A 204 16.98 -8.59 6.70
CA GLY A 204 15.61 -8.51 6.22
C GLY A 204 15.45 -7.66 4.95
N THR A 205 16.22 -6.57 4.84
CA THR A 205 16.19 -5.70 3.64
C THR A 205 16.96 -6.28 2.45
N LEU A 206 17.93 -7.19 2.68
CA LEU A 206 18.66 -7.87 1.61
C LEU A 206 17.73 -8.67 0.69
N GLY A 207 16.64 -9.22 1.24
CA GLY A 207 15.63 -9.89 0.45
C GLY A 207 15.01 -8.99 -0.63
N THR A 208 14.79 -7.71 -0.33
CA THR A 208 14.28 -6.74 -1.31
C THR A 208 15.27 -6.54 -2.46
N VAL A 209 16.56 -6.45 -2.20
CA VAL A 209 17.59 -6.29 -3.23
C VAL A 209 17.66 -7.50 -4.15
N ILE A 210 17.75 -8.69 -3.55
CA ILE A 210 17.87 -9.95 -4.31
C ILE A 210 16.61 -10.22 -5.10
N SER A 211 15.42 -9.96 -4.53
CA SER A 211 14.16 -10.18 -5.23
C SER A 211 13.98 -9.29 -6.46
N ILE A 212 14.37 -8.02 -6.37
CA ILE A 212 14.34 -7.10 -7.52
C ILE A 212 15.37 -7.54 -8.57
N ALA A 213 16.57 -8.02 -8.15
CA ALA A 213 17.56 -8.55 -9.07
C ALA A 213 17.05 -9.79 -9.83
N VAL A 214 16.40 -10.72 -9.14
CA VAL A 214 15.80 -11.92 -9.75
C VAL A 214 14.66 -11.53 -10.70
N ALA A 215 13.79 -10.59 -10.30
CA ALA A 215 12.73 -10.07 -11.17
C ALA A 215 13.30 -9.37 -12.42
N LEU A 216 14.40 -8.65 -12.28
CA LEU A 216 15.09 -8.01 -13.40
C LEU A 216 15.69 -9.05 -14.36
N ILE A 217 16.35 -10.08 -13.84
CA ILE A 217 16.90 -11.19 -14.65
C ILE A 217 15.77 -11.88 -15.43
N PHE A 218 14.64 -12.15 -14.78
CA PHE A 218 13.45 -12.69 -15.44
C PHE A 218 12.98 -11.79 -16.58
N LEU A 219 12.84 -10.48 -16.35
CA LEU A 219 12.40 -9.53 -17.38
C LEU A 219 13.39 -9.41 -18.54
N ILE A 220 14.70 -9.47 -18.27
CA ILE A 220 15.74 -9.50 -19.30
C ILE A 220 15.62 -10.78 -20.13
N ALA A 221 15.40 -11.95 -19.51
CA ALA A 221 15.22 -13.22 -20.21
C ALA A 221 13.98 -13.17 -21.14
N VAL A 222 12.85 -12.65 -20.64
CA VAL A 222 11.65 -12.44 -21.46
C VAL A 222 11.91 -11.47 -22.60
N TYR A 223 12.64 -10.38 -22.35
CA TYR A 223 13.02 -9.42 -23.39
C TYR A 223 13.90 -10.06 -24.46
N MET A 224 14.90 -10.87 -24.09
CA MET A 224 15.76 -11.59 -25.04
C MET A 224 14.97 -12.57 -25.89
N ALA A 225 14.03 -13.31 -25.31
CA ALA A 225 13.14 -14.21 -26.04
C ALA A 225 12.26 -13.43 -27.05
N TYR A 226 11.82 -12.24 -26.67
CA TYR A 226 10.98 -11.38 -27.51
C TYR A 226 11.76 -10.62 -28.58
N ARG A 227 13.09 -10.44 -28.43
CA ARG A 227 13.96 -9.60 -29.26
C ARG A 227 13.89 -9.95 -30.75
N GLY A 228 13.83 -11.23 -31.10
CA GLY A 228 13.73 -11.68 -32.49
C GLY A 228 12.44 -11.18 -33.19
N ARG A 229 11.31 -11.24 -32.50
CA ARG A 229 10.01 -10.73 -32.98
C ARG A 229 10.05 -9.22 -33.12
N MET A 230 10.62 -8.53 -32.15
CA MET A 230 10.76 -7.08 -32.14
C MET A 230 11.65 -6.59 -33.31
N ASN A 231 12.78 -7.23 -33.55
CA ASN A 231 13.66 -6.86 -34.66
C ASN A 231 12.97 -7.00 -36.03
N ARG A 232 12.10 -8.00 -36.20
CA ARG A 232 11.28 -8.14 -37.43
C ARG A 232 10.29 -6.98 -37.57
N GLN A 233 9.67 -6.53 -36.47
CA GLN A 233 8.75 -5.38 -36.47
C GLN A 233 9.49 -4.07 -36.78
N LEU A 234 10.68 -3.87 -36.19
CA LEU A 234 11.51 -2.70 -36.44
C LEU A 234 11.97 -2.61 -37.92
N ARG A 235 12.27 -3.75 -38.56
CA ARG A 235 12.64 -3.80 -40.00
C ARG A 235 11.48 -3.48 -40.93
N ARG A 236 10.25 -3.79 -40.52
CA ARG A 236 9.02 -3.52 -41.30
C ARG A 236 8.48 -2.10 -41.09
N ASP A 237 9.02 -1.37 -40.15
CA ASP A 237 8.58 -0.02 -39.83
C ASP A 237 9.06 0.95 -40.91
N VAL A 238 8.13 1.66 -41.53
CA VAL A 238 8.33 2.65 -42.57
C VAL A 238 8.52 4.09 -42.02
N THR A 239 8.60 4.24 -40.71
CA THR A 239 8.79 5.55 -40.07
C THR A 239 10.08 6.21 -40.58
N THR A 240 9.93 7.32 -41.26
CA THR A 240 11.04 8.13 -41.83
C THR A 240 11.58 9.12 -40.80
N GLU A 241 10.70 9.74 -40.01
CA GLU A 241 11.11 10.71 -38.99
C GLU A 241 11.42 10.01 -37.67
N GLN A 242 12.69 10.08 -37.27
CA GLN A 242 13.11 9.60 -35.95
C GLN A 242 13.13 10.76 -34.97
N GLU A 243 12.39 10.60 -33.85
CA GLU A 243 12.38 11.59 -32.77
C GLU A 243 13.79 11.76 -32.18
N SER A 244 14.21 13.02 -31.95
CA SER A 244 15.49 13.29 -31.29
C SER A 244 15.47 12.82 -29.81
N ASP A 245 16.61 12.34 -29.32
CA ASP A 245 16.76 11.93 -27.92
C ASP A 245 16.38 13.08 -26.97
N ARG A 246 16.74 14.34 -27.32
CA ARG A 246 16.39 15.55 -26.55
C ARG A 246 14.87 15.73 -26.41
N LYS A 247 14.10 15.48 -27.47
CA LYS A 247 12.64 15.56 -27.45
C LYS A 247 12.07 14.48 -26.53
N ILE A 248 12.59 13.24 -26.62
CA ILE A 248 12.16 12.11 -25.78
C ILE A 248 12.45 12.39 -24.31
N TYR A 249 13.67 12.85 -23.95
CA TYR A 249 13.99 13.22 -22.56
C TYR A 249 13.12 14.35 -22.03
N LYS A 250 12.86 15.38 -22.85
CA LYS A 250 11.97 16.47 -22.45
C LYS A 250 10.58 15.96 -22.12
N ILE A 251 9.98 15.13 -22.97
CA ILE A 251 8.65 14.54 -22.73
C ILE A 251 8.68 13.64 -21.49
N LEU A 252 9.71 12.80 -21.34
CA LEU A 252 9.87 11.91 -20.19
C LEU A 252 9.90 12.70 -18.88
N ILE A 253 10.75 13.71 -18.76
CA ILE A 253 10.89 14.53 -17.56
C ILE A 253 9.59 15.29 -17.26
N TRP A 254 8.97 15.94 -18.26
CA TRP A 254 7.72 16.65 -18.09
C TRP A 254 6.55 15.73 -17.71
N THR A 255 6.61 14.44 -18.07
CA THR A 255 5.63 13.43 -17.63
C THR A 255 5.92 12.96 -16.21
N LEU A 256 7.20 12.76 -15.86
CA LEU A 256 7.60 12.23 -14.54
C LEU A 256 7.39 13.25 -13.42
N VAL A 257 7.79 14.52 -13.61
CA VAL A 257 7.81 15.53 -12.53
C VAL A 257 6.46 15.70 -11.84
N PRO A 258 5.33 15.93 -12.53
CA PRO A 258 4.03 16.06 -11.85
C PRO A 258 3.60 14.81 -11.09
N ILE A 259 3.89 13.62 -11.63
CA ILE A 259 3.54 12.35 -11.02
C ILE A 259 4.36 12.14 -9.74
N VAL A 260 5.67 12.38 -9.82
CA VAL A 260 6.57 12.28 -8.65
C VAL A 260 6.14 13.25 -7.56
N LEU A 261 5.91 14.52 -7.89
CA LEU A 261 5.50 15.53 -6.91
C LEU A 261 4.22 15.13 -6.18
N SER A 262 3.18 14.74 -6.93
CA SER A 262 1.91 14.33 -6.32
C SER A 262 2.05 13.07 -5.46
N THR A 263 2.85 12.10 -5.90
CA THR A 263 3.07 10.84 -5.16
C THR A 263 3.86 11.08 -3.88
N VAL A 264 4.90 11.91 -3.94
CA VAL A 264 5.73 12.26 -2.77
C VAL A 264 4.90 13.04 -1.75
N ILE A 265 4.15 14.07 -2.17
CA ILE A 265 3.31 14.86 -1.26
C ILE A 265 2.30 13.98 -0.52
N TYR A 266 1.73 13.00 -1.20
CA TYR A 266 0.76 12.08 -0.59
C TYR A 266 1.39 11.10 0.41
N ASN A 267 2.64 10.67 0.18
CA ASN A 267 3.26 9.60 0.98
C ASN A 267 4.32 10.09 1.98
N ILE A 268 4.76 11.34 1.90
CA ILE A 268 5.82 11.88 2.77
C ILE A 268 5.39 11.94 4.25
N GLY A 269 4.08 11.99 4.52
CA GLY A 269 3.52 12.11 5.86
C GLY A 269 4.09 11.07 6.82
N THR A 270 4.19 9.81 6.42
CA THR A 270 4.70 8.73 7.27
C THR A 270 6.15 8.95 7.70
N VAL A 271 7.01 9.42 6.78
CA VAL A 271 8.41 9.70 7.07
C VAL A 271 8.54 10.91 8.00
N LEU A 272 7.70 11.93 7.78
CA LEU A 272 7.65 13.11 8.65
C LEU A 272 7.14 12.74 10.05
N ASP A 273 6.12 11.89 10.15
CA ASP A 273 5.59 11.39 11.41
C ASP A 273 6.68 10.70 12.22
N GLN A 274 7.43 9.79 11.61
CA GLN A 274 8.52 9.09 12.28
C GLN A 274 9.65 10.04 12.68
N GLY A 275 10.06 10.93 11.78
CA GLY A 275 11.11 11.90 12.06
C GLY A 275 10.76 12.81 13.24
N VAL A 276 9.54 13.35 13.25
CA VAL A 276 9.01 14.20 14.35
C VAL A 276 8.88 13.40 15.64
N PHE A 277 8.29 12.19 15.58
CA PHE A 277 8.14 11.30 16.72
C PHE A 277 9.48 11.00 17.39
N ASN A 278 10.46 10.51 16.62
CA ASN A 278 11.78 10.18 17.13
C ASN A 278 12.52 11.41 17.67
N ALA A 279 12.44 12.56 16.98
CA ALA A 279 13.10 13.78 17.40
C ALA A 279 12.55 14.31 18.75
N ILE A 280 11.23 14.29 18.92
CA ILE A 280 10.58 14.74 20.15
C ILE A 280 10.90 13.79 21.31
N LEU A 281 10.81 12.47 21.11
CA LEU A 281 11.14 11.51 22.17
C LEU A 281 12.62 11.54 22.56
N ALA A 282 13.53 11.70 21.59
CA ALA A 282 14.95 11.92 21.88
C ALA A 282 15.16 13.18 22.71
N GLY A 283 14.44 14.28 22.40
CA GLY A 283 14.45 15.52 23.21
C GLY A 283 13.83 15.35 24.61
N GLN A 284 12.94 14.38 24.81
CA GLN A 284 12.35 14.02 26.10
C GLN A 284 13.23 13.05 26.92
N GLY A 285 14.41 12.64 26.38
CA GLY A 285 15.36 11.78 27.09
C GLY A 285 15.21 10.28 26.84
N TYR A 286 14.34 9.88 25.89
CA TYR A 286 14.25 8.48 25.48
C TYR A 286 15.48 8.04 24.69
N THR A 287 15.93 6.81 24.89
CA THR A 287 17.02 6.21 24.11
C THR A 287 16.55 5.78 22.72
N GLU A 288 17.50 5.67 21.76
CA GLU A 288 17.20 5.21 20.40
C GLU A 288 16.45 3.87 20.42
N LYS A 289 16.90 2.93 21.24
CA LYS A 289 16.24 1.63 21.41
C LYS A 289 14.78 1.75 21.80
N GLN A 290 14.46 2.64 22.76
CA GLN A 290 13.09 2.80 23.27
C GLN A 290 12.13 3.33 22.19
N TYR A 291 12.45 4.46 21.54
CA TYR A 291 11.52 5.02 20.55
C TYR A 291 11.47 4.22 19.26
N VAL A 292 12.56 3.57 18.86
CA VAL A 292 12.54 2.66 17.68
C VAL A 292 11.73 1.40 17.98
N THR A 293 11.77 0.87 19.19
CA THR A 293 10.91 -0.26 19.60
C THR A 293 9.44 0.12 19.57
N ILE A 294 9.07 1.29 20.14
CA ILE A 294 7.69 1.79 20.09
C ILE A 294 7.22 1.95 18.64
N TRP A 295 8.07 2.54 17.79
CA TRP A 295 7.77 2.69 16.36
C TRP A 295 7.66 1.33 15.66
N GLY A 296 8.44 0.34 16.08
CA GLY A 296 8.38 -1.03 15.58
C GLY A 296 7.01 -1.69 15.81
N VAL A 297 6.42 -1.52 17.00
CA VAL A 297 5.05 -1.99 17.27
C VAL A 297 4.04 -1.30 16.35
N TYR A 298 4.14 0.01 16.22
CA TYR A 298 3.23 0.78 15.36
C TYR A 298 3.35 0.42 13.88
N SER A 299 4.57 0.44 13.32
CA SER A 299 4.82 0.27 11.89
C SER A 299 4.93 -1.20 11.45
N GLY A 300 5.51 -2.05 12.29
CA GLY A 300 5.81 -3.45 12.00
C GLY A 300 4.68 -4.41 12.37
N GLU A 301 3.81 -4.03 13.29
CA GLU A 301 2.69 -4.88 13.73
C GLU A 301 1.34 -4.26 13.35
N PHE A 302 0.96 -3.15 13.98
CA PHE A 302 -0.35 -2.54 13.75
C PHE A 302 -0.58 -2.13 12.29
N ARG A 303 0.36 -1.39 11.66
CA ARG A 303 0.18 -0.96 10.27
C ARG A 303 0.13 -2.13 9.28
N VAL A 304 0.80 -3.22 9.57
CA VAL A 304 0.74 -4.44 8.73
C VAL A 304 -0.68 -4.99 8.71
N LEU A 305 -1.32 -5.12 9.87
CA LEU A 305 -2.70 -5.59 9.98
C LEU A 305 -3.71 -4.58 9.41
N MET A 306 -3.55 -3.30 9.71
CA MET A 306 -4.38 -2.22 9.18
C MET A 306 -4.38 -2.19 7.64
N ASN A 307 -3.25 -2.50 7.01
CA ASN A 307 -3.13 -2.50 5.55
C ASN A 307 -3.93 -3.63 4.87
N VAL A 308 -4.35 -4.67 5.58
CA VAL A 308 -5.17 -5.76 5.02
C VAL A 308 -6.54 -5.22 4.55
N PRO A 309 -7.39 -4.65 5.41
CA PRO A 309 -8.66 -4.06 4.98
C PRO A 309 -8.47 -2.85 4.05
N LEU A 310 -7.43 -2.03 4.26
CA LEU A 310 -7.13 -0.90 3.39
C LEU A 310 -6.74 -1.30 1.96
N SER A 311 -6.10 -2.47 1.78
CA SER A 311 -5.79 -3.00 0.45
C SER A 311 -7.05 -3.23 -0.38
N ILE A 312 -8.13 -3.69 0.24
CA ILE A 312 -9.40 -3.92 -0.45
C ILE A 312 -10.02 -2.59 -0.87
N ALA A 313 -10.05 -1.60 0.02
CA ALA A 313 -10.51 -0.25 -0.31
C ALA A 313 -9.67 0.37 -1.46
N SER A 314 -8.36 0.16 -1.42
CA SER A 314 -7.43 0.62 -2.46
C SER A 314 -7.63 -0.06 -3.82
N CYS A 315 -8.16 -1.28 -3.87
CA CYS A 315 -8.51 -1.96 -5.13
C CYS A 315 -9.83 -1.46 -5.71
N LEU A 316 -10.77 -1.02 -4.86
CA LEU A 316 -12.05 -0.49 -5.31
C LEU A 316 -11.90 0.89 -5.97
N ALA A 317 -11.03 1.76 -5.46
CA ALA A 317 -10.82 3.09 -5.98
C ALA A 317 -10.48 3.12 -7.49
N PRO A 318 -9.45 2.39 -8.00
CA PRO A 318 -9.14 2.37 -9.43
C PRO A 318 -10.23 1.74 -10.30
N SER A 319 -11.05 0.82 -9.75
CA SER A 319 -12.14 0.20 -10.51
C SER A 319 -13.30 1.15 -10.80
N VAL A 320 -13.52 2.11 -9.91
CA VAL A 320 -14.57 3.13 -10.04
C VAL A 320 -14.19 4.24 -11.02
N VAL A 321 -12.90 4.58 -11.11
CA VAL A 321 -12.41 5.69 -11.95
C VAL A 321 -12.88 5.60 -13.40
N PRO A 322 -12.67 4.49 -14.15
CA PRO A 322 -13.10 4.40 -15.55
C PRO A 322 -14.62 4.42 -15.70
N SER A 323 -15.35 3.74 -14.79
CA SER A 323 -16.80 3.66 -14.86
C SER A 323 -17.46 5.02 -14.56
N LEU A 324 -16.86 5.81 -13.67
CA LEU A 324 -17.33 7.13 -13.33
C LEU A 324 -16.99 8.14 -14.44
N ALA A 325 -15.77 8.06 -15.00
CA ALA A 325 -15.37 8.89 -16.12
C ALA A 325 -16.26 8.67 -17.36
N ALA A 326 -16.66 7.43 -17.66
CA ALA A 326 -17.58 7.12 -18.75
C ALA A 326 -18.97 7.78 -18.53
N VAL A 327 -19.54 7.65 -17.33
CA VAL A 327 -20.86 8.27 -17.01
C VAL A 327 -20.78 9.78 -17.03
N MET A 328 -19.65 10.35 -16.60
CA MET A 328 -19.45 11.81 -16.65
C MET A 328 -19.29 12.34 -18.09
N SER A 329 -18.79 11.52 -19.03
CA SER A 329 -18.76 11.91 -20.46
C SER A 329 -20.15 12.06 -21.06
N ASP A 330 -21.13 11.28 -20.54
CA ASP A 330 -22.54 11.35 -20.94
C ASP A 330 -23.34 12.41 -20.16
N ASN A 331 -22.68 13.19 -19.29
CA ASN A 331 -23.29 14.19 -18.40
C ASN A 331 -24.38 13.64 -17.47
N ASP A 332 -24.43 12.34 -17.21
CA ASP A 332 -25.40 11.72 -16.31
C ASP A 332 -24.94 11.79 -14.84
N THR A 333 -25.21 12.95 -14.22
CA THR A 333 -24.87 13.18 -12.80
C THR A 333 -25.69 12.31 -11.84
N LYS A 334 -26.86 11.81 -12.24
CA LYS A 334 -27.68 10.92 -11.40
C LYS A 334 -27.04 9.53 -11.31
N GLU A 335 -26.68 8.92 -12.45
CA GLU A 335 -25.99 7.64 -12.46
C GLU A 335 -24.64 7.73 -11.77
N ALA A 336 -23.89 8.81 -11.98
CA ALA A 336 -22.64 9.07 -11.27
C ALA A 336 -22.84 9.09 -9.74
N SER A 337 -23.88 9.78 -9.26
CA SER A 337 -24.20 9.85 -7.82
C SER A 337 -24.59 8.49 -7.23
N ILE A 338 -25.29 7.65 -7.98
CA ILE A 338 -25.64 6.28 -7.56
C ILE A 338 -24.37 5.44 -7.44
N LYS A 339 -23.47 5.48 -8.43
CA LYS A 339 -22.20 4.74 -8.40
C LYS A 339 -21.32 5.17 -7.22
N VAL A 340 -21.24 6.48 -6.97
CA VAL A 340 -20.50 7.03 -5.81
C VAL A 340 -21.08 6.50 -4.51
N ARG A 341 -22.40 6.59 -4.32
CA ARG A 341 -23.10 6.11 -3.14
C ARG A 341 -22.80 4.62 -2.88
N ASP A 342 -23.03 3.79 -3.90
CA ASP A 342 -22.91 2.35 -3.78
C ASP A 342 -21.47 1.94 -3.48
N THR A 343 -20.47 2.60 -4.09
CA THR A 343 -19.06 2.31 -3.84
C THR A 343 -18.65 2.72 -2.42
N ILE A 344 -19.07 3.89 -1.93
CA ILE A 344 -18.80 4.30 -0.54
C ILE A 344 -19.43 3.30 0.42
N ARG A 345 -20.67 2.89 0.17
CA ARG A 345 -21.40 1.94 1.01
C ARG A 345 -20.70 0.58 1.07
N TYR A 346 -20.30 -0.01 -0.06
CA TYR A 346 -19.57 -1.29 -0.07
C TYR A 346 -18.23 -1.20 0.67
N THR A 347 -17.55 -0.07 0.55
CA THR A 347 -16.31 0.15 1.30
C THR A 347 -16.58 0.20 2.81
N MET A 348 -17.63 0.89 3.25
CA MET A 348 -17.99 0.99 4.67
C MET A 348 -18.48 -0.34 5.25
N ILE A 349 -19.26 -1.11 4.49
CA ILE A 349 -19.69 -2.47 4.87
C ILE A 349 -18.49 -3.38 5.17
N LEU A 350 -17.33 -3.10 4.56
CA LEU A 350 -16.12 -3.88 4.76
C LEU A 350 -15.21 -3.30 5.85
N THR A 351 -14.98 -1.98 5.83
CA THR A 351 -13.98 -1.35 6.72
C THR A 351 -14.47 -1.19 8.15
N ILE A 352 -15.77 -0.91 8.37
CA ILE A 352 -16.33 -0.74 9.71
C ILE A 352 -16.25 -2.04 10.54
N PRO A 353 -16.65 -3.23 10.06
CA PRO A 353 -16.52 -4.45 10.85
C PRO A 353 -15.05 -4.82 11.11
N CYS A 354 -14.14 -4.55 10.18
CA CYS A 354 -12.70 -4.75 10.43
C CYS A 354 -12.20 -3.85 11.57
N ALA A 355 -12.61 -2.58 11.58
CA ALA A 355 -12.25 -1.65 12.65
C ALA A 355 -12.80 -2.08 14.01
N VAL A 356 -14.08 -2.44 14.08
CA VAL A 356 -14.72 -2.92 15.32
C VAL A 356 -14.14 -4.27 15.77
N GLY A 357 -13.82 -5.15 14.82
CA GLY A 357 -13.15 -6.43 15.13
C GLY A 357 -11.76 -6.22 15.73
N PHE A 358 -10.98 -5.29 15.18
CA PHE A 358 -9.66 -4.92 15.73
C PHE A 358 -9.79 -4.23 17.10
N LEU A 359 -10.84 -3.43 17.30
CA LEU A 359 -11.12 -2.83 18.60
C LEU A 359 -11.45 -3.89 19.64
N ALA A 360 -12.35 -4.83 19.32
CA ALA A 360 -12.87 -5.84 20.26
C ALA A 360 -11.85 -6.94 20.59
N LEU A 361 -11.04 -7.34 19.61
CA LEU A 361 -10.09 -8.45 19.73
C LEU A 361 -8.63 -8.00 19.60
N SER A 362 -8.30 -6.76 20.00
CA SER A 362 -6.96 -6.17 19.82
C SER A 362 -5.85 -7.03 20.43
N SER A 363 -5.90 -7.30 21.73
CA SER A 363 -4.90 -8.11 22.42
C SER A 363 -4.85 -9.56 21.91
N PRO A 364 -5.99 -10.29 21.77
CA PRO A 364 -5.99 -11.63 21.17
C PRO A 364 -5.35 -11.73 19.80
N ILE A 365 -5.62 -10.76 18.92
CA ILE A 365 -5.09 -10.75 17.55
C ILE A 365 -3.59 -10.44 17.56
N MET A 366 -3.13 -9.44 18.35
CA MET A 366 -1.71 -9.12 18.46
C MET A 366 -0.89 -10.29 19.00
N GLN A 367 -1.41 -10.96 20.03
CA GLN A 367 -0.79 -12.16 20.58
C GLN A 367 -0.80 -13.33 19.60
N LEU A 368 -1.91 -13.56 18.87
CA LEU A 368 -2.02 -14.64 17.89
C LEU A 368 -1.05 -14.49 16.74
N ILE A 369 -0.93 -13.27 16.19
CA ILE A 369 -0.21 -13.02 14.95
C ILE A 369 1.25 -12.68 15.19
N PHE A 370 1.52 -11.83 16.19
CA PHE A 370 2.87 -11.30 16.44
C PHE A 370 3.47 -11.82 17.75
N SER A 371 2.77 -12.67 18.50
CA SER A 371 3.19 -13.12 19.83
C SER A 371 3.47 -11.94 20.78
N ASP A 372 2.79 -10.82 20.58
CA ASP A 372 2.92 -9.61 21.40
C ASP A 372 1.68 -9.44 22.28
N SER A 373 1.88 -9.62 23.58
CA SER A 373 0.84 -9.46 24.62
C SER A 373 0.95 -8.15 25.39
N THR A 374 1.78 -7.20 24.92
CA THR A 374 1.99 -5.93 25.60
C THR A 374 0.75 -5.03 25.54
N GLU A 375 0.54 -4.25 26.60
CA GLU A 375 -0.52 -3.23 26.63
C GLU A 375 -0.30 -2.18 25.53
N LEU A 376 0.96 -1.89 25.19
CA LEU A 376 1.30 -0.97 24.11
C LEU A 376 0.75 -1.47 22.77
N ALA A 377 0.99 -2.72 22.41
CA ALA A 377 0.54 -3.31 21.15
C ALA A 377 -0.98 -3.32 21.04
N SER A 378 -1.67 -3.78 22.10
CA SER A 378 -3.14 -3.78 22.15
C SER A 378 -3.73 -2.37 22.13
N GLY A 379 -3.16 -1.42 22.88
CA GLY A 379 -3.60 -0.02 22.92
C GLY A 379 -3.43 0.71 21.60
N ILE A 380 -2.30 0.49 20.88
CA ILE A 380 -2.07 1.00 19.52
C ILE A 380 -3.16 0.46 18.58
N MET A 381 -3.48 -0.84 18.66
CA MET A 381 -4.47 -1.45 17.79
C MET A 381 -5.88 -0.96 18.08
N GLN A 382 -6.24 -0.80 19.36
CA GLN A 382 -7.54 -0.26 19.78
C GLN A 382 -7.73 1.16 19.26
N THR A 383 -6.78 2.06 19.59
CA THR A 383 -6.83 3.47 19.18
C THR A 383 -6.77 3.62 17.67
N GLY A 384 -5.90 2.85 17.02
CA GLY A 384 -5.67 2.90 15.58
C GLY A 384 -6.75 2.26 14.74
N SER A 385 -7.66 1.46 15.31
CA SER A 385 -8.71 0.77 14.57
C SER A 385 -9.59 1.73 13.75
N LEU A 386 -9.86 2.93 14.24
CA LEU A 386 -10.64 3.97 13.55
C LEU A 386 -9.96 4.45 12.26
N LEU A 387 -8.62 4.37 12.17
CA LEU A 387 -7.87 4.71 10.95
C LEU A 387 -8.30 3.87 9.75
N ILE A 388 -8.70 2.62 9.95
CA ILE A 388 -9.16 1.72 8.88
C ILE A 388 -10.34 2.34 8.13
N VAL A 389 -11.31 2.86 8.87
CA VAL A 389 -12.51 3.49 8.30
C VAL A 389 -12.16 4.79 7.60
N LEU A 390 -11.43 5.68 8.29
CA LEU A 390 -11.12 7.01 7.77
C LEU A 390 -10.17 6.96 6.57
N LEU A 391 -9.10 6.16 6.62
CA LEU A 391 -8.16 6.02 5.51
C LEU A 391 -8.78 5.24 4.34
N GLY A 392 -9.63 4.24 4.62
CA GLY A 392 -10.40 3.55 3.58
C GLY A 392 -11.33 4.50 2.83
N LEU A 393 -12.08 5.33 3.56
CA LEU A 393 -12.97 6.33 2.99
C LEU A 393 -12.21 7.43 2.24
N SER A 394 -11.10 7.93 2.80
CA SER A 394 -10.29 8.98 2.15
C SER A 394 -9.65 8.48 0.85
N THR A 395 -9.13 7.24 0.84
CA THR A 395 -8.56 6.62 -0.36
C THR A 395 -9.60 6.46 -1.46
N LEU A 396 -10.79 5.97 -1.10
CA LEU A 396 -11.88 5.80 -2.05
C LEU A 396 -12.39 7.13 -2.61
N THR A 397 -12.64 8.12 -1.73
CA THR A 397 -13.14 9.44 -2.15
C THR A 397 -12.12 10.19 -3.00
N THR A 398 -10.82 10.00 -2.74
CA THR A 398 -9.74 10.45 -3.62
C THR A 398 -9.87 9.82 -5.01
N GLY A 399 -10.05 8.49 -5.09
CA GLY A 399 -10.30 7.80 -6.37
C GLY A 399 -11.54 8.31 -7.10
N ILE A 400 -12.63 8.59 -6.39
CA ILE A 400 -13.84 9.19 -6.96
C ILE A 400 -13.54 10.56 -7.59
N LEU A 401 -12.83 11.45 -6.90
CA LEU A 401 -12.46 12.77 -7.43
C LEU A 401 -11.56 12.65 -8.67
N LEU A 402 -10.65 11.68 -8.69
CA LEU A 402 -9.84 11.37 -9.88
C LEU A 402 -10.73 10.91 -11.05
N GLY A 403 -11.72 10.06 -10.78
CA GLY A 403 -12.71 9.60 -11.77
C GLY A 403 -13.60 10.72 -12.31
N LEU A 404 -13.85 11.76 -11.51
CA LEU A 404 -14.55 12.99 -11.92
C LEU A 404 -13.64 13.95 -12.71
N GLY A 405 -12.38 13.59 -13.00
CA GLY A 405 -11.42 14.44 -13.69
C GLY A 405 -10.86 15.59 -12.81
N ARG A 406 -11.07 15.53 -11.49
CA ARG A 406 -10.65 16.58 -10.55
C ARG A 406 -9.34 16.22 -9.83
N MET A 407 -8.27 16.04 -10.60
CA MET A 407 -6.97 15.59 -10.07
C MET A 407 -6.31 16.55 -9.07
N LYS A 408 -6.58 17.86 -9.18
CA LYS A 408 -5.98 18.88 -8.31
C LYS A 408 -6.58 18.89 -6.90
N GLU A 409 -7.86 18.56 -6.75
CA GLU A 409 -8.56 18.61 -5.47
C GLU A 409 -7.94 17.69 -4.41
N PRO A 410 -7.76 16.37 -4.64
CA PRO A 410 -7.13 15.50 -3.65
C PRO A 410 -5.70 15.91 -3.27
N MET A 411 -4.94 16.47 -4.22
CA MET A 411 -3.59 16.96 -3.95
C MET A 411 -3.62 18.16 -2.99
N ILE A 412 -4.51 19.11 -3.20
CA ILE A 412 -4.68 20.28 -2.32
C ILE A 412 -5.19 19.83 -0.95
N HIS A 413 -6.18 18.93 -0.92
CA HIS A 413 -6.74 18.40 0.33
C HIS A 413 -5.68 17.68 1.15
N SER A 414 -4.84 16.85 0.52
CA SER A 414 -3.77 16.14 1.21
C SER A 414 -2.68 17.08 1.74
N ALA A 415 -2.35 18.14 1.00
CA ALA A 415 -1.40 19.15 1.47
C ALA A 415 -1.93 19.91 2.70
N ILE A 416 -3.20 20.35 2.66
CA ILE A 416 -3.85 21.02 3.80
C ILE A 416 -3.90 20.06 5.00
N ALA A 417 -4.38 18.82 4.79
CA ALA A 417 -4.49 17.83 5.84
C ALA A 417 -3.12 17.50 6.47
N LEU A 418 -2.06 17.40 5.66
CA LEU A 418 -0.70 17.13 6.13
C LEU A 418 -0.17 18.25 7.02
N VAL A 419 -0.34 19.52 6.63
CA VAL A 419 0.11 20.66 7.44
C VAL A 419 -0.62 20.67 8.78
N LEU A 420 -1.94 20.55 8.79
CA LEU A 420 -2.74 20.54 10.01
C LEU A 420 -2.41 19.34 10.91
N HIS A 421 -2.18 18.18 10.30
CA HIS A 421 -1.76 16.96 10.97
C HIS A 421 -0.40 17.15 11.69
N LEU A 422 0.62 17.70 11.00
CA LEU A 422 1.94 17.90 11.59
C LEU A 422 1.92 18.91 12.75
N ILE A 423 1.10 19.96 12.63
CA ILE A 423 0.91 20.92 13.73
C ILE A 423 0.28 20.21 14.93
N LEU A 424 -0.77 19.43 14.70
CA LEU A 424 -1.43 18.70 15.77
C LEU A 424 -0.50 17.64 16.38
N LEU A 425 0.26 16.91 15.56
CA LEU A 425 1.27 15.95 16.01
C LEU A 425 2.28 16.60 16.97
N ALA A 426 2.85 17.74 16.56
CA ALA A 426 3.78 18.48 17.39
C ALA A 426 3.16 18.87 18.74
N ILE A 427 1.93 19.37 18.76
CA ILE A 427 1.22 19.76 19.99
C ILE A 427 0.97 18.52 20.88
N LEU A 428 0.43 17.43 20.33
CA LEU A 428 0.12 16.22 21.10
C LEU A 428 1.37 15.56 21.70
N MET A 429 2.49 15.64 20.99
CA MET A 429 3.75 15.05 21.42
C MET A 429 4.52 15.93 22.42
N THR A 430 4.50 17.26 22.24
CA THR A 430 5.31 18.17 23.10
C THR A 430 4.54 18.63 24.33
N VAL A 431 3.28 19.06 24.17
CA VAL A 431 2.45 19.61 25.26
C VAL A 431 1.81 18.48 26.05
N PHE A 432 1.12 17.58 25.38
CA PHE A 432 0.38 16.49 26.06
C PHE A 432 1.22 15.25 26.32
N LYS A 433 2.41 15.12 25.72
CA LYS A 433 3.36 14.00 25.89
C LYS A 433 2.71 12.62 25.64
N LEU A 434 1.81 12.53 24.65
CA LEU A 434 1.02 11.32 24.40
C LEU A 434 1.81 10.18 23.74
N ASN A 435 3.12 10.32 23.54
CA ASN A 435 3.97 9.30 22.92
C ASN A 435 3.36 8.83 21.57
N ILE A 436 3.34 7.54 21.27
CA ILE A 436 2.83 6.98 19.99
C ILE A 436 1.33 7.27 19.76
N TYR A 437 0.57 7.48 20.83
CA TYR A 437 -0.84 7.86 20.71
C TYR A 437 -1.00 9.25 20.09
N GLY A 438 -0.02 10.16 20.27
CA GLY A 438 0.01 11.43 19.55
C GLY A 438 0.06 11.25 18.05
N VAL A 439 0.85 10.28 17.56
CA VAL A 439 0.91 9.90 16.14
C VAL A 439 -0.42 9.32 15.67
N LEU A 440 -1.05 8.44 16.47
CA LEU A 440 -2.33 7.85 16.12
C LEU A 440 -3.45 8.87 16.01
N TYR A 441 -3.60 9.74 17.02
CA TYR A 441 -4.63 10.79 17.00
C TYR A 441 -4.43 11.81 15.90
N SER A 442 -3.19 12.19 15.60
CA SER A 442 -2.91 13.09 14.48
C SER A 442 -3.20 12.44 13.12
N ASN A 443 -2.94 11.14 12.96
CA ASN A 443 -3.31 10.39 11.75
C ASN A 443 -4.84 10.21 11.61
N ILE A 444 -5.57 10.02 12.73
CA ILE A 444 -7.04 10.02 12.74
C ILE A 444 -7.57 11.38 12.26
N PHE A 445 -6.98 12.46 12.76
CA PHE A 445 -7.32 13.82 12.35
C PHE A 445 -7.03 14.06 10.86
N PHE A 446 -5.87 13.60 10.36
CA PHE A 446 -5.54 13.64 8.94
C PHE A 446 -6.62 12.95 8.09
N GLY A 447 -6.98 11.71 8.45
CA GLY A 447 -8.01 10.94 7.76
C GLY A 447 -9.37 11.65 7.78
N LEU A 448 -9.74 12.24 8.92
CA LEU A 448 -10.99 13.00 9.08
C LEU A 448 -11.02 14.24 8.18
N ILE A 449 -9.97 15.06 8.17
CA ILE A 449 -9.86 16.25 7.32
C ILE A 449 -9.94 15.85 5.84
N MET A 450 -9.22 14.79 5.43
CA MET A 450 -9.30 14.27 4.06
C MET A 450 -10.74 13.87 3.68
N CYS A 451 -11.44 13.16 4.55
CA CYS A 451 -12.83 12.74 4.32
C CYS A 451 -13.77 13.97 4.19
N ILE A 452 -13.61 14.96 5.06
CA ILE A 452 -14.45 16.19 5.03
C ILE A 452 -14.20 16.98 3.73
N LEU A 453 -12.94 17.27 3.39
CA LEU A 453 -12.61 18.05 2.21
C LEU A 453 -13.03 17.34 0.92
N ASN A 454 -12.79 16.02 0.83
CA ASN A 454 -13.23 15.22 -0.30
C ASN A 454 -14.76 15.19 -0.41
N ALA A 455 -15.48 15.05 0.70
CA ALA A 455 -16.95 15.07 0.70
C ALA A 455 -17.51 16.42 0.24
N ILE A 456 -16.92 17.54 0.67
CA ILE A 456 -17.28 18.90 0.22
C ILE A 456 -17.10 19.01 -1.29
N SER A 457 -15.97 18.58 -1.83
CA SER A 457 -15.70 18.62 -3.27
C SER A 457 -16.63 17.70 -4.07
N ILE A 458 -16.88 16.47 -3.61
CA ILE A 458 -17.85 15.57 -4.27
C ILE A 458 -19.25 16.17 -4.28
N LYS A 459 -19.69 16.76 -3.16
CA LYS A 459 -21.00 17.46 -3.08
C LYS A 459 -21.05 18.63 -4.06
N LYS A 460 -19.98 19.41 -4.19
CA LYS A 460 -19.89 20.56 -5.10
C LYS A 460 -20.06 20.14 -6.57
N TYR A 461 -19.41 19.05 -6.99
CA TYR A 461 -19.39 18.64 -8.40
C TYR A 461 -20.57 17.74 -8.82
N LEU A 462 -21.05 16.88 -7.91
CA LEU A 462 -22.16 15.95 -8.21
C LEU A 462 -23.50 16.34 -7.57
N ARG A 463 -23.54 17.40 -6.74
CA ARG A 463 -24.69 17.71 -5.86
C ARG A 463 -25.12 16.51 -5.02
N TYR A 464 -24.19 15.58 -4.78
CA TYR A 464 -24.42 14.34 -4.05
C TYR A 464 -24.68 14.63 -2.57
N ARG A 465 -25.67 13.95 -2.00
CA ARG A 465 -25.91 13.90 -0.56
C ARG A 465 -25.58 12.52 -0.05
N GLN A 466 -24.69 12.47 0.94
CA GLN A 466 -24.26 11.20 1.54
C GLN A 466 -25.43 10.54 2.28
N GLU A 467 -25.73 9.29 1.94
CA GLU A 467 -26.67 8.45 2.68
C GLU A 467 -26.02 7.96 3.96
N LEU A 468 -26.49 8.44 5.13
CA LEU A 468 -25.85 8.13 6.41
C LEU A 468 -26.33 6.77 6.98
N VAL A 469 -27.62 6.48 6.88
CA VAL A 469 -28.22 5.34 7.58
C VAL A 469 -27.68 4.02 7.03
N ARG A 470 -27.84 3.75 5.76
CA ARG A 470 -27.40 2.47 5.16
C ARG A 470 -25.90 2.38 4.98
N THR A 471 -25.22 3.52 4.84
CA THR A 471 -23.79 3.55 4.59
C THR A 471 -22.95 3.45 5.87
N PHE A 472 -23.40 4.07 6.97
CA PHE A 472 -22.63 4.16 8.21
C PHE A 472 -23.35 3.54 9.39
N ILE A 473 -24.62 3.91 9.66
CA ILE A 473 -25.32 3.52 10.90
C ILE A 473 -25.59 2.01 10.91
N ILE A 474 -26.14 1.45 9.84
CA ILE A 474 -26.44 0.01 9.79
C ILE A 474 -25.15 -0.83 9.89
N PRO A 475 -24.07 -0.59 9.11
CA PRO A 475 -22.81 -1.29 9.31
C PRO A 475 -22.23 -1.11 10.72
N LEU A 476 -22.33 0.09 11.32
CA LEU A 476 -21.81 0.36 12.65
C LEU A 476 -22.58 -0.44 13.74
N VAL A 477 -23.91 -0.42 13.70
CA VAL A 477 -24.76 -1.19 14.63
C VAL A 477 -24.50 -2.70 14.47
N SER A 478 -24.46 -3.18 13.21
CA SER A 478 -24.16 -4.59 12.92
C SER A 478 -22.78 -5.00 13.43
N SER A 479 -21.79 -4.13 13.25
CA SER A 479 -20.42 -4.36 13.74
C SER A 479 -20.33 -4.26 15.26
N GLY A 480 -21.10 -3.39 15.91
CA GLY A 480 -21.17 -3.30 17.37
C GLY A 480 -21.69 -4.61 17.98
N ILE A 481 -22.77 -5.17 17.44
CA ILE A 481 -23.31 -6.47 17.88
C ILE A 481 -22.30 -7.58 17.61
N MET A 482 -21.66 -7.57 16.44
CA MET A 482 -20.58 -8.49 16.08
C MET A 482 -19.42 -8.42 17.08
N GLY A 483 -18.96 -7.21 17.42
CA GLY A 483 -17.83 -7.01 18.33
C GLY A 483 -18.13 -7.51 19.74
N LEU A 484 -19.33 -7.24 20.25
CA LEU A 484 -19.79 -7.78 21.55
C LEU A 484 -19.87 -9.30 21.55
N ALA A 485 -20.42 -9.90 20.50
CA ALA A 485 -20.49 -11.36 20.36
C ALA A 485 -19.09 -11.98 20.27
N ALA A 486 -18.19 -11.39 19.47
CA ALA A 486 -16.80 -11.85 19.34
C ALA A 486 -16.04 -11.77 20.67
N TYR A 487 -16.17 -10.67 21.39
CA TYR A 487 -15.56 -10.49 22.71
C TYR A 487 -16.09 -11.50 23.73
N GLY A 488 -17.41 -11.72 23.76
CA GLY A 488 -18.04 -12.70 24.64
C GLY A 488 -17.58 -14.14 24.34
N VAL A 489 -17.58 -14.54 23.06
CA VAL A 489 -17.11 -15.88 22.65
C VAL A 489 -15.63 -16.07 22.97
N TYR A 490 -14.80 -15.04 22.71
CA TYR A 490 -13.38 -15.12 23.05
C TYR A 490 -13.17 -15.39 24.54
N ASN A 491 -13.80 -14.60 25.43
CA ASN A 491 -13.63 -14.75 26.87
C ASN A 491 -14.14 -16.11 27.36
N LEU A 492 -15.28 -16.59 26.87
CA LEU A 492 -15.82 -17.90 27.21
C LEU A 492 -14.90 -19.05 26.75
N CYS A 493 -14.43 -19.01 25.53
CA CYS A 493 -13.53 -20.03 24.99
C CYS A 493 -12.15 -19.97 25.65
N HIS A 494 -11.65 -18.79 25.98
CA HIS A 494 -10.34 -18.62 26.60
C HIS A 494 -10.21 -19.23 27.99
N LEU A 495 -11.34 -19.42 28.69
CA LEU A 495 -11.35 -20.14 29.96
C LEU A 495 -11.03 -21.63 29.81
N ALA A 496 -11.32 -22.22 28.66
CA ALA A 496 -11.17 -23.66 28.42
C ALA A 496 -10.01 -24.01 27.45
N VAL A 497 -9.70 -23.12 26.52
CA VAL A 497 -8.70 -23.35 25.45
C VAL A 497 -7.80 -22.16 25.29
N GLY A 498 -6.61 -22.37 24.70
CA GLY A 498 -5.61 -21.32 24.50
C GLY A 498 -6.06 -20.20 23.58
N ASN A 499 -5.30 -19.07 23.58
CA ASN A 499 -5.60 -17.84 22.81
C ASN A 499 -5.88 -18.09 21.33
N ALA A 500 -5.11 -18.94 20.65
CA ALA A 500 -5.23 -19.16 19.21
C ALA A 500 -6.61 -19.72 18.82
N ILE A 501 -7.07 -20.76 19.50
CA ILE A 501 -8.37 -21.40 19.21
C ILE A 501 -9.51 -20.45 19.57
N SER A 502 -9.42 -19.77 20.72
CA SER A 502 -10.43 -18.81 21.19
C SER A 502 -10.57 -17.62 20.22
N CYS A 503 -9.45 -17.09 19.74
CA CYS A 503 -9.44 -15.99 18.78
C CYS A 503 -10.03 -16.40 17.43
N LEU A 504 -9.66 -17.57 16.89
CA LEU A 504 -10.23 -18.10 15.65
C LEU A 504 -11.72 -18.37 15.75
N ALA A 505 -12.17 -18.96 16.86
CA ALA A 505 -13.60 -19.19 17.12
C ALA A 505 -14.36 -17.85 17.19
N ALA A 506 -13.82 -16.85 17.90
CA ALA A 506 -14.40 -15.51 17.98
C ALA A 506 -14.51 -14.82 16.61
N ILE A 507 -13.47 -14.94 15.76
CA ILE A 507 -13.49 -14.38 14.39
C ILE A 507 -14.56 -15.07 13.54
N LEU A 508 -14.69 -16.40 13.60
CA LEU A 508 -15.72 -17.13 12.84
C LEU A 508 -17.14 -16.71 13.26
N VAL A 509 -17.38 -16.61 14.58
CA VAL A 509 -18.66 -16.12 15.09
C VAL A 509 -18.91 -14.68 14.69
N ALA A 510 -17.88 -13.82 14.72
CA ALA A 510 -17.97 -12.44 14.27
C ALA A 510 -18.47 -12.35 12.82
N ILE A 511 -17.89 -13.11 11.90
CA ILE A 511 -18.26 -13.10 10.48
C ILE A 511 -19.74 -13.50 10.31
N VAL A 512 -20.18 -14.55 11.01
CA VAL A 512 -21.58 -15.02 10.93
C VAL A 512 -22.53 -13.99 11.52
N VAL A 513 -22.26 -13.48 12.73
CA VAL A 513 -23.12 -12.50 13.41
C VAL A 513 -23.24 -11.22 12.59
N TYR A 514 -22.11 -10.71 12.06
CA TYR A 514 -22.12 -9.53 11.21
C TYR A 514 -23.00 -9.72 9.96
N GLY A 515 -22.82 -10.84 9.26
CA GLY A 515 -23.60 -11.15 8.05
C GLY A 515 -25.10 -11.24 8.34
N VAL A 516 -25.48 -11.94 9.40
CA VAL A 516 -26.88 -12.11 9.82
C VAL A 516 -27.52 -10.78 10.21
N VAL A 517 -26.85 -9.99 11.06
CA VAL A 517 -27.38 -8.71 11.53
C VAL A 517 -27.47 -7.69 10.38
N LEU A 518 -26.45 -7.63 9.52
CA LEU A 518 -26.44 -6.73 8.38
C LEU A 518 -27.58 -7.00 7.40
N ILE A 519 -27.91 -8.28 7.16
CA ILE A 519 -29.05 -8.69 6.31
C ILE A 519 -30.37 -8.34 6.99
N LYS A 520 -30.55 -8.68 8.28
CA LYS A 520 -31.78 -8.35 9.03
C LYS A 520 -32.06 -6.85 9.08
N LEU A 521 -31.02 -6.02 9.20
CA LEU A 521 -31.14 -4.56 9.17
C LEU A 521 -31.25 -3.98 7.73
N ARG A 522 -31.37 -4.85 6.72
CA ARG A 522 -31.42 -4.46 5.29
C ARG A 522 -30.23 -3.61 4.86
N GLY A 523 -29.08 -3.85 5.47
CA GLY A 523 -27.81 -3.25 5.07
C GLY A 523 -27.37 -3.68 3.66
N ILE A 524 -27.68 -4.93 3.26
CA ILE A 524 -27.53 -5.46 1.90
C ILE A 524 -28.89 -5.96 1.43
N THR A 525 -29.27 -5.63 0.19
CA THR A 525 -30.53 -6.07 -0.42
C THR A 525 -30.36 -7.40 -1.16
N GLU A 526 -31.45 -8.12 -1.31
CA GLU A 526 -31.46 -9.39 -2.07
C GLU A 526 -30.93 -9.23 -3.50
N ARG A 527 -31.25 -8.11 -4.17
CA ARG A 527 -30.75 -7.80 -5.52
C ARG A 527 -29.22 -7.65 -5.55
N GLU A 528 -28.65 -7.04 -4.53
CA GLU A 528 -27.20 -6.85 -4.41
C GLU A 528 -26.48 -8.17 -4.12
N LEU A 529 -27.11 -9.06 -3.34
CA LEU A 529 -26.59 -10.41 -3.10
C LEU A 529 -26.55 -11.24 -4.40
N TYR A 530 -27.54 -11.11 -5.28
CA TYR A 530 -27.50 -11.77 -6.60
C TYR A 530 -26.39 -11.23 -7.52
N ALA A 531 -25.96 -9.99 -7.34
CA ALA A 531 -24.87 -9.39 -8.13
C ALA A 531 -23.47 -9.91 -7.75
N ILE A 532 -23.33 -10.57 -6.60
CA ILE A 532 -22.07 -11.16 -6.14
C ILE A 532 -21.85 -12.51 -6.86
N PRO A 533 -20.62 -12.86 -7.26
CA PRO A 533 -20.31 -14.18 -7.81
C PRO A 533 -20.81 -15.30 -6.87
N LYS A 534 -21.61 -16.24 -7.41
CA LYS A 534 -22.32 -17.28 -6.65
C LYS A 534 -23.40 -16.77 -5.67
N GLY A 535 -23.85 -15.53 -5.81
CA GLY A 535 -24.86 -14.92 -4.95
C GLY A 535 -26.19 -15.68 -4.91
N ALA A 536 -26.58 -16.35 -6.00
CA ALA A 536 -27.76 -17.19 -6.04
C ALA A 536 -27.72 -18.35 -5.00
N ILE A 537 -26.54 -18.95 -4.79
CA ILE A 537 -26.36 -20.01 -3.76
C ILE A 537 -26.52 -19.39 -2.37
N LEU A 538 -25.89 -18.22 -2.16
CA LEU A 538 -25.96 -17.52 -0.88
C LEU A 538 -27.41 -17.12 -0.53
N VAL A 539 -28.15 -16.57 -1.49
CA VAL A 539 -29.57 -16.21 -1.32
C VAL A 539 -30.42 -17.44 -1.03
N GLY A 540 -30.15 -18.58 -1.71
CA GLY A 540 -30.86 -19.84 -1.44
C GLY A 540 -30.65 -20.35 -0.01
N VAL A 541 -29.42 -20.26 0.50
CA VAL A 541 -29.10 -20.61 1.91
C VAL A 541 -29.80 -19.67 2.88
N LEU A 542 -29.71 -18.35 2.63
CA LEU A 542 -30.31 -17.32 3.51
C LEU A 542 -31.84 -17.43 3.58
N LYS A 543 -32.52 -17.76 2.46
CA LYS A 543 -33.97 -18.04 2.44
C LYS A 543 -34.33 -19.30 3.23
N LYS A 544 -33.52 -20.35 3.13
CA LYS A 544 -33.73 -21.57 3.96
C LYS A 544 -33.58 -21.28 5.44
N CYS A 545 -32.69 -20.37 5.81
CA CYS A 545 -32.48 -19.91 7.19
C CYS A 545 -33.49 -18.83 7.66
N ARG A 546 -34.48 -18.44 6.84
CA ARG A 546 -35.47 -17.38 7.12
C ARG A 546 -34.80 -16.03 7.48
N LEU A 547 -33.69 -15.72 6.83
CA LEU A 547 -32.97 -14.48 7.04
C LEU A 547 -33.26 -13.42 5.95
N LEU A 548 -33.83 -13.85 4.83
CA LEU A 548 -34.37 -13.04 3.71
C LEU A 548 -35.84 -13.29 3.53
#